data_346f0dc2b31925ba2c495bc43099be55
#
_entry.id   346f0dc2b31925ba2c495bc43099be55
#
_cell.length_a   1.000
_cell.length_b   1.000
_cell.length_c   1.000
_cell.angle_alpha   90.00
_cell.angle_beta   90.00
_cell.angle_gamma   90.00
#
_symmetry.space_group_name_H-M   'P 1'
#
loop_
_entity.id
_entity.type
_entity.pdbx_description
1 polymer ?
#
loop_
_entity_poly.entity_id
_entity_poly.type
_entity_poly.pdbx_seq_one_letter_code
_entity_poly.pdbx_strand_id
1 'polypeptide(L)'
;MELKRVVVTGLGAVTPLGNTPEETWAAMVEGKSGAAPITQFDASLFKTQFACEVKNLNVNDWIDRKEARKLDRYTQLALIAAMQGVKDCGLDLETANKNRIGVVFGVGIGGIKTFEEEVTYYGKHPENGPKFNPFFIPKMIADIASGHISIHFGFHGPNYTTTSACASSTNALADAFNLIRLGKADMIVSGGAESAICACGVGGFNAMKALSTRNDDPEHASRPFSASRDGFVMGEGAGCLILEELEHAKARGAKIYAEMVGEGESADAYHITASHPEGLGAKLVMEAALEDAGLKPEDIDYINVHGTSTHVGDISEAKAIKEVFGDAAFKLNISSTKSMTGHLLGAAGAVEAMACVLSVKNDIVPPTINHEEGDEDPELDYSLNFTFNKAQKREVRAALSNTFGFGGHNACVIFKKYAE
;
A
#
# COMPACT_ATOMS: atom_id res chain seq x y z
N MET A 1 -25.20 1.11 -19.66
CA MET A 1 -23.89 0.55 -20.10
C MET A 1 -23.61 -0.57 -19.14
N GLU A 2 -23.35 -1.77 -19.65
CA GLU A 2 -22.93 -2.88 -18.79
C GLU A 2 -21.48 -2.65 -18.37
N LEU A 3 -21.19 -2.73 -17.07
CA LEU A 3 -19.85 -2.58 -16.55
C LEU A 3 -19.03 -3.83 -16.83
N LYS A 4 -17.78 -3.66 -17.24
CA LYS A 4 -16.88 -4.77 -17.51
C LYS A 4 -16.31 -5.34 -16.22
N ARG A 5 -16.06 -6.66 -16.20
CA ARG A 5 -15.36 -7.33 -15.08
C ARG A 5 -13.86 -7.05 -15.14
N VAL A 6 -13.25 -6.92 -13.98
CA VAL A 6 -11.82 -6.57 -13.85
C VAL A 6 -11.11 -7.63 -13.03
N VAL A 7 -10.00 -8.13 -13.57
CA VAL A 7 -9.20 -9.17 -12.93
C VAL A 7 -7.76 -8.72 -12.70
N VAL A 8 -7.09 -9.36 -11.74
CA VAL A 8 -5.67 -9.16 -11.46
C VAL A 8 -4.89 -10.23 -12.20
N THR A 9 -4.05 -9.83 -13.15
CA THR A 9 -3.28 -10.75 -14.00
C THR A 9 -1.77 -10.75 -13.69
N GLY A 10 -1.26 -9.75 -12.97
CA GLY A 10 0.14 -9.67 -12.60
C GLY A 10 0.37 -8.92 -11.31
N LEU A 11 1.44 -9.29 -10.60
CA LEU A 11 1.86 -8.72 -9.33
C LEU A 11 3.32 -8.29 -9.38
N GLY A 12 3.64 -7.19 -8.70
CA GLY A 12 5.00 -6.73 -8.47
C GLY A 12 5.14 -6.12 -7.08
N ALA A 13 6.26 -6.32 -6.42
CA ALA A 13 6.50 -5.77 -5.10
C ALA A 13 7.99 -5.58 -4.80
N VAL A 14 8.28 -4.50 -4.11
CA VAL A 14 9.57 -4.24 -3.46
C VAL A 14 9.25 -3.71 -2.08
N THR A 15 9.52 -4.49 -1.05
CA THR A 15 9.10 -4.20 0.33
C THR A 15 10.22 -4.46 1.34
N PRO A 16 10.07 -4.05 2.59
CA PRO A 16 11.01 -4.39 3.66
C PRO A 16 11.15 -5.90 3.93
N LEU A 17 10.19 -6.69 3.44
CA LEU A 17 10.13 -8.14 3.63
C LEU A 17 10.73 -8.94 2.47
N GLY A 18 10.84 -8.34 1.28
CA GLY A 18 11.37 -8.99 0.09
C GLY A 18 11.31 -8.08 -1.13
N ASN A 19 12.10 -8.42 -2.13
CA ASN A 19 12.25 -7.66 -3.37
C ASN A 19 11.40 -8.23 -4.52
N THR A 20 10.56 -9.22 -4.24
CA THR A 20 9.57 -9.79 -5.16
C THR A 20 8.24 -10.05 -4.43
N PRO A 21 7.12 -10.25 -5.15
CA PRO A 21 5.85 -10.66 -4.54
C PRO A 21 5.95 -11.96 -3.75
N GLU A 22 6.69 -12.94 -4.27
CA GLU A 22 6.86 -14.26 -3.65
C GLU A 22 7.63 -14.17 -2.32
N GLU A 23 8.75 -13.44 -2.31
CA GLU A 23 9.53 -13.20 -1.08
C GLU A 23 8.71 -12.45 -0.03
N THR A 24 8.02 -11.38 -0.46
CA THR A 24 7.17 -10.58 0.41
C THR A 24 6.05 -11.43 1.02
N TRP A 25 5.37 -12.23 0.21
CA TRP A 25 4.28 -13.09 0.67
C TRP A 25 4.76 -14.17 1.64
N ALA A 26 5.86 -14.85 1.30
CA ALA A 26 6.42 -15.88 2.17
C ALA A 26 6.78 -15.32 3.55
N ALA A 27 7.42 -14.14 3.58
CA ALA A 27 7.77 -13.46 4.83
C ALA A 27 6.53 -12.99 5.62
N MET A 28 5.47 -12.52 4.93
CA MET A 28 4.19 -12.18 5.57
C MET A 28 3.53 -13.41 6.22
N VAL A 29 3.49 -14.55 5.53
CA VAL A 29 2.90 -15.79 6.08
C VAL A 29 3.73 -16.32 7.25
N GLU A 30 5.06 -16.16 7.22
CA GLU A 30 5.95 -16.53 8.33
C GLU A 30 5.86 -15.56 9.52
N GLY A 31 5.25 -14.38 9.37
CA GLY A 31 5.16 -13.36 10.41
C GLY A 31 6.49 -12.65 10.69
N LYS A 32 7.29 -12.38 9.66
CA LYS A 32 8.58 -11.68 9.79
C LYS A 32 8.42 -10.18 9.93
N SER A 33 9.15 -9.56 10.87
CA SER A 33 9.25 -8.10 10.96
C SER A 33 10.28 -7.55 9.98
N GLY A 34 9.92 -6.47 9.27
CA GLY A 34 10.83 -5.71 8.43
C GLY A 34 11.59 -4.60 9.16
N ALA A 35 11.21 -4.29 10.40
CA ALA A 35 11.77 -3.19 11.18
C ALA A 35 13.23 -3.45 11.60
N ALA A 36 14.06 -2.41 11.47
CA ALA A 36 15.47 -2.44 11.84
C ALA A 36 15.97 -1.00 12.07
N PRO A 37 17.13 -0.81 12.71
CA PRO A 37 17.73 0.52 12.81
C PRO A 37 17.88 1.18 11.43
N ILE A 38 17.62 2.49 11.37
CA ILE A 38 17.75 3.28 10.13
C ILE A 38 19.19 3.28 9.65
N THR A 39 19.38 3.02 8.35
CA THR A 39 20.70 3.02 7.70
C THR A 39 20.86 4.13 6.66
N GLN A 40 19.78 4.77 6.23
CA GLN A 40 19.79 5.77 5.14
C GLN A 40 20.33 7.14 5.58
N PHE A 41 20.33 7.43 6.88
CA PHE A 41 20.89 8.65 7.46
C PHE A 41 21.25 8.43 8.95
N ASP A 42 22.00 9.35 9.56
CA ASP A 42 22.28 9.29 11.00
C ASP A 42 21.05 9.71 11.81
N ALA A 43 20.37 8.72 12.38
CA ALA A 43 19.16 8.90 13.21
C ALA A 43 19.47 9.03 14.71
N SER A 44 20.72 9.08 15.17
CA SER A 44 21.11 9.04 16.58
C SER A 44 20.50 10.15 17.45
N LEU A 45 20.16 11.30 16.85
CA LEU A 45 19.52 12.43 17.53
C LEU A 45 17.99 12.45 17.38
N PHE A 46 17.40 11.47 16.67
CA PHE A 46 15.96 11.40 16.45
C PHE A 46 15.27 10.62 17.56
N LYS A 47 14.00 10.94 17.83
CA LYS A 47 13.17 10.19 18.78
C LYS A 47 12.92 8.77 18.30
N THR A 48 12.74 8.57 17.00
CA THR A 48 12.62 7.28 16.34
C THR A 48 13.88 7.01 15.53
N GLN A 49 14.55 5.89 15.80
CA GLN A 49 15.84 5.54 15.20
C GLN A 49 15.77 4.27 14.33
N PHE A 50 14.56 3.79 14.04
CA PHE A 50 14.32 2.58 13.26
C PHE A 50 13.20 2.81 12.24
N ALA A 51 13.18 1.96 11.23
CA ALA A 51 12.20 1.98 10.15
C ALA A 51 12.18 0.62 9.43
N CYS A 52 11.20 0.42 8.55
CA CYS A 52 11.14 -0.71 7.65
C CYS A 52 11.71 -0.30 6.28
N GLU A 53 13.03 -0.41 6.13
CA GLU A 53 13.74 -0.10 4.89
C GLU A 53 13.71 -1.30 3.91
N VAL A 54 13.69 -1.03 2.61
CA VAL A 54 13.93 -2.04 1.58
C VAL A 54 15.41 -2.48 1.65
N LYS A 55 15.63 -3.79 1.79
CA LYS A 55 16.94 -4.39 2.02
C LYS A 55 17.43 -5.14 0.77
N ASN A 56 18.74 -5.20 0.57
CA ASN A 56 19.42 -6.02 -0.44
C ASN A 56 18.94 -5.78 -1.89
N LEU A 57 18.36 -4.62 -2.20
CA LEU A 57 17.97 -4.25 -3.54
C LEU A 57 19.13 -3.56 -4.28
N ASN A 58 19.62 -4.19 -5.36
CA ASN A 58 20.49 -3.52 -6.30
C ASN A 58 19.66 -2.95 -7.47
N VAL A 59 19.39 -1.65 -7.44
CA VAL A 59 18.60 -0.95 -8.46
C VAL A 59 19.20 -1.13 -9.87
N ASN A 60 20.54 -1.25 -10.00
CA ASN A 60 21.18 -1.35 -11.30
C ASN A 60 20.97 -2.71 -11.98
N ASP A 61 20.43 -3.72 -11.29
CA ASP A 61 20.02 -4.98 -11.91
C ASP A 61 18.72 -4.83 -12.73
N TRP A 62 17.98 -3.72 -12.48
CA TRP A 62 16.69 -3.42 -13.09
C TRP A 62 16.72 -2.19 -14.00
N ILE A 63 17.43 -1.15 -13.58
CA ILE A 63 17.43 0.17 -14.23
C ILE A 63 18.87 0.55 -14.56
N ASP A 64 19.11 0.97 -15.80
CA ASP A 64 20.45 1.48 -16.18
C ASP A 64 20.93 2.54 -15.20
N ARG A 65 22.23 2.49 -14.85
CA ARG A 65 22.83 3.37 -13.84
C ARG A 65 22.67 4.87 -14.15
N LYS A 66 22.67 5.25 -15.44
CA LYS A 66 22.52 6.66 -15.84
C LYS A 66 21.06 7.11 -15.67
N GLU A 67 20.13 6.22 -16.01
CA GLU A 67 18.70 6.48 -15.81
C GLU A 67 18.34 6.48 -14.32
N ALA A 68 18.82 5.53 -13.53
CA ALA A 68 18.57 5.46 -12.09
C ALA A 68 18.96 6.75 -11.34
N ARG A 69 20.02 7.44 -11.77
CA ARG A 69 20.46 8.72 -11.18
C ARG A 69 19.49 9.89 -11.44
N LYS A 70 18.64 9.78 -12.44
CA LYS A 70 17.62 10.79 -12.78
C LYS A 70 16.33 10.61 -11.98
N LEU A 71 16.22 9.51 -11.22
CA LEU A 71 15.04 9.12 -10.46
C LEU A 71 15.28 9.32 -8.96
N ASP A 72 14.25 9.76 -8.24
CA ASP A 72 14.20 9.59 -6.78
C ASP A 72 13.97 8.12 -6.44
N ARG A 73 14.28 7.74 -5.19
CA ARG A 73 14.15 6.35 -4.75
C ARG A 73 12.74 5.80 -4.89
N TYR A 74 11.70 6.59 -4.54
CA TYR A 74 10.31 6.11 -4.68
C TYR A 74 9.97 5.76 -6.15
N THR A 75 10.47 6.54 -7.11
CA THR A 75 10.29 6.26 -8.54
C THR A 75 11.06 5.02 -8.98
N GLN A 76 12.26 4.79 -8.44
CA GLN A 76 13.02 3.55 -8.70
C GLN A 76 12.23 2.33 -8.22
N LEU A 77 11.70 2.37 -6.99
CA LEU A 77 10.89 1.29 -6.43
C LEU A 77 9.61 1.05 -7.24
N ALA A 78 8.91 2.13 -7.64
CA ALA A 78 7.72 2.07 -8.49
C ALA A 78 8.01 1.37 -9.83
N LEU A 79 9.08 1.78 -10.51
CA LEU A 79 9.44 1.22 -11.81
C LEU A 79 9.81 -0.25 -11.71
N ILE A 80 10.57 -0.65 -10.68
CA ILE A 80 10.94 -2.05 -10.45
C ILE A 80 9.69 -2.91 -10.17
N ALA A 81 8.78 -2.46 -9.30
CA ALA A 81 7.53 -3.17 -9.04
C ALA A 81 6.66 -3.28 -10.31
N ALA A 82 6.58 -2.22 -11.12
CA ALA A 82 5.86 -2.25 -12.40
C ALA A 82 6.50 -3.22 -13.39
N MET A 83 7.83 -3.27 -13.49
CA MET A 83 8.56 -4.23 -14.34
C MET A 83 8.26 -5.67 -13.95
N GLN A 84 8.21 -5.96 -12.65
CA GLN A 84 7.83 -7.28 -12.14
C GLN A 84 6.38 -7.61 -12.52
N GLY A 85 5.42 -6.70 -12.26
CA GLY A 85 4.02 -6.91 -12.56
C GLY A 85 3.73 -7.14 -14.05
N VAL A 86 4.34 -6.33 -14.93
CA VAL A 86 4.21 -6.50 -16.39
C VAL A 86 4.83 -7.81 -16.87
N LYS A 87 5.96 -8.21 -16.31
CA LYS A 87 6.58 -9.51 -16.60
C LYS A 87 5.69 -10.66 -16.11
N ASP A 88 5.17 -10.57 -14.90
CA ASP A 88 4.35 -11.61 -14.28
C ASP A 88 3.02 -11.83 -15.01
N CYS A 89 2.40 -10.75 -15.53
CA CYS A 89 1.15 -10.87 -16.29
C CYS A 89 1.33 -11.54 -17.67
N GLY A 90 2.56 -11.74 -18.13
CA GLY A 90 2.85 -12.41 -19.40
C GLY A 90 2.37 -11.65 -20.63
N LEU A 91 2.29 -10.32 -20.57
CA LEU A 91 1.90 -9.48 -21.70
C LEU A 91 2.98 -9.53 -22.78
N ASP A 92 2.59 -9.83 -24.01
CA ASP A 92 3.45 -9.67 -25.18
C ASP A 92 3.52 -8.20 -25.60
N LEU A 93 4.61 -7.53 -25.26
CA LEU A 93 4.83 -6.10 -25.50
C LEU A 93 4.96 -5.74 -26.99
N GLU A 94 5.23 -6.71 -27.87
CA GLU A 94 5.37 -6.47 -29.30
C GLU A 94 4.00 -6.40 -30.01
N THR A 95 3.04 -7.18 -29.52
CA THR A 95 1.70 -7.28 -30.14
C THR A 95 0.60 -6.53 -29.39
N ALA A 96 0.86 -6.14 -28.13
CA ALA A 96 -0.11 -5.46 -27.30
C ALA A 96 -0.55 -4.09 -27.85
N ASN A 97 -1.84 -3.78 -27.74
CA ASN A 97 -2.35 -2.45 -28.06
C ASN A 97 -2.01 -1.45 -26.95
N LYS A 98 -0.81 -0.89 -27.02
CA LYS A 98 -0.27 0.04 -26.02
C LYS A 98 -1.12 1.31 -25.82
N ASN A 99 -1.97 1.67 -26.79
CA ASN A 99 -2.89 2.81 -26.65
C ASN A 99 -4.06 2.52 -25.68
N ARG A 100 -4.28 1.25 -25.34
CA ARG A 100 -5.32 0.80 -24.42
C ARG A 100 -4.77 0.38 -23.07
N ILE A 101 -3.46 0.55 -22.83
CA ILE A 101 -2.80 0.23 -21.56
C ILE A 101 -2.46 1.52 -20.86
N GLY A 102 -3.01 1.71 -19.65
CA GLY A 102 -2.79 2.89 -18.81
C GLY A 102 -1.83 2.63 -17.64
N VAL A 103 -1.48 3.71 -16.94
CA VAL A 103 -0.71 3.69 -15.70
C VAL A 103 -1.35 4.64 -14.69
N VAL A 104 -1.82 4.11 -13.57
CA VAL A 104 -2.36 4.90 -12.45
C VAL A 104 -1.68 4.46 -11.16
N PHE A 105 -0.84 5.31 -10.61
CA PHE A 105 -0.01 4.98 -9.43
C PHE A 105 -0.29 5.95 -8.28
N GLY A 106 -0.35 5.44 -7.05
CA GLY A 106 -0.52 6.24 -5.86
C GLY A 106 0.83 6.63 -5.25
N VAL A 107 1.00 7.91 -4.94
CA VAL A 107 2.20 8.45 -4.27
C VAL A 107 1.76 9.49 -3.26
N GLY A 108 2.13 9.33 -1.99
CA GLY A 108 1.66 10.21 -0.93
C GLY A 108 2.47 11.49 -0.81
N ILE A 109 3.79 11.39 -0.76
CA ILE A 109 4.72 12.50 -0.56
C ILE A 109 5.59 12.74 -1.81
N GLY A 110 6.08 11.66 -2.42
CA GLY A 110 6.99 11.75 -3.57
C GLY A 110 8.45 11.98 -3.16
N GLY A 111 9.18 12.76 -3.94
CA GLY A 111 10.63 12.92 -3.83
C GLY A 111 11.12 13.80 -2.68
N ILE A 112 10.64 13.58 -1.47
CA ILE A 112 11.03 14.34 -0.27
C ILE A 112 12.53 14.24 0.02
N LYS A 113 13.15 13.09 -0.25
CA LYS A 113 14.58 12.90 -0.06
C LYS A 113 15.39 13.79 -1.02
N THR A 114 15.02 13.81 -2.29
CA THR A 114 15.62 14.73 -3.28
C THR A 114 15.44 16.18 -2.86
N PHE A 115 14.25 16.55 -2.38
CA PHE A 115 13.99 17.91 -1.89
C PHE A 115 14.90 18.26 -0.70
N GLU A 116 15.01 17.39 0.29
CA GLU A 116 15.87 17.57 1.45
C GLU A 116 17.34 17.77 1.03
N GLU A 117 17.87 16.91 0.16
CA GLU A 117 19.25 16.97 -0.30
C GLU A 117 19.57 18.27 -1.05
N GLU A 118 18.76 18.66 -2.03
CA GLU A 118 18.97 19.84 -2.87
C GLU A 118 18.83 21.16 -2.07
N VAL A 119 17.80 21.27 -1.23
CA VAL A 119 17.56 22.46 -0.41
C VAL A 119 18.63 22.60 0.68
N THR A 120 19.02 21.48 1.31
CA THR A 120 20.09 21.49 2.31
C THR A 120 21.43 21.87 1.70
N TYR A 121 21.75 21.36 0.50
CA TYR A 121 22.97 21.75 -0.22
C TYR A 121 23.00 23.26 -0.51
N TYR A 122 21.92 23.81 -1.08
CA TYR A 122 21.81 25.24 -1.34
C TYR A 122 21.90 26.08 -0.05
N GLY A 123 21.23 25.66 1.02
CA GLY A 123 21.27 26.35 2.31
C GLY A 123 22.64 26.39 2.97
N LYS A 124 23.48 25.36 2.73
CA LYS A 124 24.87 25.29 3.21
C LYS A 124 25.88 26.07 2.31
N HIS A 125 25.53 26.28 1.05
CA HIS A 125 26.42 26.84 0.03
C HIS A 125 25.73 27.94 -0.79
N PRO A 126 25.09 28.95 -0.16
CA PRO A 126 24.39 30.02 -0.88
C PRO A 126 25.33 30.88 -1.76
N GLU A 127 26.62 30.93 -1.43
CA GLU A 127 27.66 31.60 -2.20
C GLU A 127 27.84 31.02 -3.61
N ASN A 128 27.47 29.77 -3.84
CA ASN A 128 27.54 29.13 -5.15
C ASN A 128 26.38 29.50 -6.08
N GLY A 129 25.42 30.30 -5.59
CA GLY A 129 24.19 30.62 -6.30
C GLY A 129 23.22 29.42 -6.39
N PRO A 130 22.06 29.56 -7.03
CA PRO A 130 21.00 28.51 -7.08
C PRO A 130 21.36 27.43 -8.12
N LYS A 131 22.35 26.62 -7.82
CA LYS A 131 22.79 25.49 -8.65
C LYS A 131 22.08 24.21 -8.23
N PHE A 132 20.80 24.10 -8.56
CA PHE A 132 20.03 22.86 -8.37
C PHE A 132 20.33 21.85 -9.48
N ASN A 133 20.13 20.57 -9.16
CA ASN A 133 20.16 19.49 -10.14
C ASN A 133 19.11 19.74 -11.24
N PRO A 134 19.43 19.60 -12.54
CA PRO A 134 18.45 19.76 -13.63
C PRO A 134 17.23 18.84 -13.51
N PHE A 135 17.38 17.72 -12.82
CA PHE A 135 16.29 16.75 -12.54
C PHE A 135 15.61 16.98 -11.19
N PHE A 136 15.91 18.06 -10.45
CA PHE A 136 15.35 18.33 -9.14
C PHE A 136 13.82 18.27 -9.15
N ILE A 137 13.18 19.08 -9.99
CA ILE A 137 11.71 19.12 -10.06
C ILE A 137 11.13 17.77 -10.55
N PRO A 138 11.60 17.18 -11.67
CA PRO A 138 11.12 15.86 -12.09
C PRO A 138 11.29 14.75 -11.03
N LYS A 139 12.37 14.78 -10.26
CA LYS A 139 12.56 13.78 -9.19
C LYS A 139 11.63 14.00 -8.00
N MET A 140 11.23 15.25 -7.74
CA MET A 140 10.45 15.63 -6.56
C MET A 140 8.95 15.37 -6.74
N ILE A 141 8.39 15.67 -7.92
CA ILE A 141 6.94 15.64 -8.14
C ILE A 141 6.40 14.21 -8.15
N ALA A 142 5.24 14.01 -7.49
CA ALA A 142 4.68 12.69 -7.23
C ALA A 142 4.23 11.93 -8.48
N ASP A 143 3.81 12.62 -9.54
CA ASP A 143 3.26 12.03 -10.76
C ASP A 143 4.32 11.37 -11.66
N ILE A 144 5.59 11.65 -11.41
CA ILE A 144 6.66 11.20 -12.29
C ILE A 144 6.86 9.69 -12.30
N ALA A 145 6.44 8.99 -11.24
CA ALA A 145 6.46 7.52 -11.21
C ALA A 145 5.59 6.93 -12.31
N SER A 146 4.33 7.40 -12.44
CA SER A 146 3.42 7.00 -13.52
C SER A 146 3.99 7.34 -14.90
N GLY A 147 4.60 8.52 -15.04
CA GLY A 147 5.26 8.97 -16.26
C GLY A 147 6.41 8.04 -16.67
N HIS A 148 7.31 7.69 -15.74
CA HIS A 148 8.44 6.80 -16.03
C HIS A 148 8.00 5.38 -16.39
N ILE A 149 6.99 4.84 -15.73
CA ILE A 149 6.43 3.52 -16.08
C ILE A 149 5.87 3.56 -17.51
N SER A 150 5.07 4.59 -17.84
CA SER A 150 4.52 4.78 -19.19
C SER A 150 5.61 4.89 -20.26
N ILE A 151 6.64 5.69 -20.03
CA ILE A 151 7.79 5.87 -20.94
C ILE A 151 8.54 4.55 -21.13
N HIS A 152 8.78 3.81 -20.04
CA HIS A 152 9.55 2.56 -20.08
C HIS A 152 8.92 1.51 -20.98
N PHE A 153 7.57 1.36 -20.91
CA PHE A 153 6.85 0.35 -21.68
C PHE A 153 6.24 0.87 -22.99
N GLY A 154 6.20 2.17 -23.19
CA GLY A 154 5.51 2.81 -24.31
C GLY A 154 3.99 2.70 -24.20
N PHE A 155 3.43 2.77 -22.99
CA PHE A 155 1.99 2.74 -22.75
C PHE A 155 1.39 4.14 -22.93
N HIS A 156 0.32 4.25 -23.72
CA HIS A 156 -0.29 5.52 -24.12
C HIS A 156 -1.73 5.70 -23.62
N GLY A 157 -2.25 4.78 -22.82
CA GLY A 157 -3.54 4.91 -22.16
C GLY A 157 -3.55 5.99 -21.06
N PRO A 158 -4.61 6.05 -20.24
CA PRO A 158 -4.68 7.00 -19.12
C PRO A 158 -3.43 6.93 -18.25
N ASN A 159 -2.82 8.09 -17.94
CA ASN A 159 -1.58 8.16 -17.16
C ASN A 159 -1.62 9.33 -16.18
N TYR A 160 -1.70 9.03 -14.90
CA TYR A 160 -1.68 10.02 -13.82
C TYR A 160 -1.40 9.37 -12.45
N THR A 161 -1.26 10.21 -11.44
CA THR A 161 -1.00 9.78 -10.07
C THR A 161 -2.11 10.29 -9.14
N THR A 162 -2.56 9.44 -8.23
CA THR A 162 -3.43 9.81 -7.12
C THR A 162 -2.59 10.18 -5.90
N THR A 163 -2.99 11.25 -5.21
CA THR A 163 -2.35 11.69 -3.96
C THR A 163 -3.42 11.96 -2.91
N SER A 164 -3.53 11.05 -1.96
CA SER A 164 -4.45 11.08 -0.82
C SER A 164 -3.78 10.52 0.44
N ALA A 165 -2.53 10.95 0.67
CA ALA A 165 -1.69 10.49 1.78
C ALA A 165 -1.59 8.94 1.81
N CYS A 166 -1.92 8.31 2.96
CA CYS A 166 -1.83 6.85 3.10
C CYS A 166 -2.82 6.07 2.24
N ALA A 167 -3.89 6.70 1.73
CA ALA A 167 -4.88 6.08 0.85
C ALA A 167 -4.50 6.13 -0.65
N SER A 168 -3.37 6.78 -1.00
CA SER A 168 -3.01 7.07 -2.40
C SER A 168 -3.06 5.85 -3.31
N SER A 169 -2.43 4.75 -2.94
CA SER A 169 -2.40 3.57 -3.82
C SER A 169 -3.72 2.81 -3.87
N THR A 170 -4.54 2.86 -2.83
CA THR A 170 -5.90 2.29 -2.86
C THR A 170 -6.80 3.11 -3.80
N ASN A 171 -6.74 4.45 -3.75
CA ASN A 171 -7.42 5.31 -4.73
C ASN A 171 -6.91 5.06 -6.16
N ALA A 172 -5.59 4.82 -6.34
CA ALA A 172 -5.07 4.45 -7.67
C ALA A 172 -5.70 3.16 -8.21
N LEU A 173 -5.86 2.15 -7.35
CA LEU A 173 -6.52 0.89 -7.71
C LEU A 173 -8.01 1.10 -7.99
N ALA A 174 -8.72 1.90 -7.20
CA ALA A 174 -10.13 2.25 -7.41
C ALA A 174 -10.33 2.98 -8.74
N ASP A 175 -9.52 3.99 -9.03
CA ASP A 175 -9.54 4.71 -10.32
C ASP A 175 -9.25 3.79 -11.50
N ALA A 176 -8.21 2.94 -11.40
CA ALA A 176 -7.86 1.98 -12.44
C ALA A 176 -9.00 0.98 -12.70
N PHE A 177 -9.63 0.47 -11.64
CA PHE A 177 -10.80 -0.38 -11.71
C PHE A 177 -11.95 0.31 -12.46
N ASN A 178 -12.26 1.55 -12.07
CA ASN A 178 -13.32 2.35 -12.71
C ASN A 178 -13.04 2.63 -14.20
N LEU A 179 -11.81 2.97 -14.55
CA LEU A 179 -11.42 3.20 -15.94
C LEU A 179 -11.59 1.95 -16.82
N ILE A 180 -11.24 0.77 -16.29
CA ILE A 180 -11.38 -0.50 -17.03
C ILE A 180 -12.85 -0.88 -17.13
N ARG A 181 -13.62 -0.89 -16.04
CA ARG A 181 -15.03 -1.30 -16.07
C ARG A 181 -15.91 -0.38 -16.92
N LEU A 182 -15.51 0.88 -17.11
CA LEU A 182 -16.13 1.83 -18.02
C LEU A 182 -15.60 1.74 -19.47
N GLY A 183 -14.70 0.81 -19.77
CA GLY A 183 -14.13 0.59 -21.11
C GLY A 183 -13.18 1.69 -21.59
N LYS A 184 -12.58 2.48 -20.70
CA LYS A 184 -11.60 3.53 -21.03
C LYS A 184 -10.20 2.98 -21.26
N ALA A 185 -9.88 1.82 -20.68
CA ALA A 185 -8.67 1.06 -20.87
C ALA A 185 -9.00 -0.44 -20.90
N ASP A 186 -8.11 -1.25 -21.48
CA ASP A 186 -8.24 -2.71 -21.44
C ASP A 186 -7.34 -3.29 -20.33
N MET A 187 -6.28 -2.57 -20.00
CA MET A 187 -5.35 -2.92 -18.93
C MET A 187 -4.78 -1.64 -18.27
N ILE A 188 -4.53 -1.69 -16.97
CA ILE A 188 -3.85 -0.62 -16.24
C ILE A 188 -2.79 -1.21 -15.31
N VAL A 189 -1.58 -0.68 -15.39
CA VAL A 189 -0.53 -0.87 -14.40
C VAL A 189 -0.87 0.05 -13.24
N SER A 190 -1.33 -0.50 -12.12
CA SER A 190 -1.76 0.26 -10.96
C SER A 190 -1.04 -0.19 -9.70
N GLY A 191 -0.96 0.69 -8.73
CA GLY A 191 -0.28 0.41 -7.48
C GLY A 191 0.16 1.68 -6.77
N GLY A 192 1.28 1.63 -6.08
CA GLY A 192 1.84 2.80 -5.42
C GLY A 192 3.27 2.61 -4.92
N ALA A 193 3.93 3.70 -4.66
CA ALA A 193 5.31 3.73 -4.18
C ALA A 193 5.55 4.90 -3.21
N GLU A 194 6.41 4.68 -2.22
CA GLU A 194 6.85 5.71 -1.30
C GLU A 194 8.25 5.44 -0.77
N SER A 195 9.03 6.49 -0.53
CA SER A 195 10.34 6.39 0.12
C SER A 195 10.63 7.68 0.90
N ALA A 196 10.06 7.78 2.09
CA ALA A 196 10.16 8.96 2.95
C ALA A 196 11.11 8.77 4.15
N ILE A 197 11.93 7.70 4.17
CA ILE A 197 12.90 7.45 5.23
C ILE A 197 14.13 8.36 5.02
N CYS A 198 13.99 9.60 5.43
CA CYS A 198 15.02 10.64 5.42
C CYS A 198 14.83 11.53 6.65
N ALA A 199 15.76 12.46 6.89
CA ALA A 199 15.71 13.30 8.09
C ALA A 199 14.43 14.14 8.16
N CYS A 200 14.01 14.76 7.04
CA CYS A 200 12.76 15.52 6.97
C CYS A 200 11.52 14.64 7.20
N GLY A 201 11.48 13.46 6.58
CA GLY A 201 10.35 12.53 6.72
C GLY A 201 10.20 12.04 8.15
N VAL A 202 11.24 11.42 8.71
CA VAL A 202 11.22 10.90 10.10
C VAL A 202 11.05 12.04 11.10
N GLY A 203 11.76 13.16 10.91
CA GLY A 203 11.66 14.33 11.79
C GLY A 203 10.27 14.95 11.79
N GLY A 204 9.63 15.06 10.62
CA GLY A 204 8.27 15.58 10.47
C GLY A 204 7.24 14.74 11.22
N PHE A 205 7.26 13.41 11.05
CA PHE A 205 6.36 12.51 11.77
C PHE A 205 6.69 12.42 13.27
N ASN A 206 7.97 12.52 13.68
CA ASN A 206 8.35 12.65 15.09
C ASN A 206 7.77 13.93 15.72
N ALA A 207 7.77 15.06 14.99
CA ALA A 207 7.21 16.33 15.48
C ALA A 207 5.70 16.20 15.78
N MET A 208 5.00 15.37 15.00
CA MET A 208 3.57 15.05 15.18
C MET A 208 3.34 13.99 16.27
N LYS A 209 4.37 13.38 16.83
CA LYS A 209 4.30 12.24 17.76
C LYS A 209 3.52 11.03 17.16
N ALA A 210 3.66 10.82 15.87
CA ALA A 210 2.96 9.76 15.16
C ALA A 210 3.73 8.45 15.09
N LEU A 211 5.07 8.50 15.24
CA LEU A 211 5.95 7.33 15.16
C LEU A 211 6.15 6.69 16.53
N SER A 212 6.27 5.35 16.53
CA SER A 212 6.77 4.60 17.68
C SER A 212 8.19 5.06 18.04
N THR A 213 8.49 5.06 19.33
CA THR A 213 9.80 5.42 19.87
C THR A 213 10.48 4.25 20.59
N ARG A 214 10.05 3.02 20.34
CA ARG A 214 10.58 1.77 20.89
C ARG A 214 11.92 1.39 20.27
N ASN A 215 12.94 2.24 20.46
CA ASN A 215 14.27 2.09 19.86
C ASN A 215 15.07 0.89 20.40
N ASP A 216 14.74 0.42 21.58
CA ASP A 216 15.34 -0.76 22.25
C ASP A 216 14.83 -2.08 21.68
N ASP A 217 13.69 -2.07 20.99
CA ASP A 217 13.07 -3.27 20.42
C ASP A 217 12.30 -2.96 19.11
N PRO A 218 13.02 -2.60 18.03
CA PRO A 218 12.40 -2.21 16.76
C PRO A 218 11.50 -3.28 16.13
N GLU A 219 11.90 -4.55 16.25
CA GLU A 219 11.17 -5.67 15.60
C GLU A 219 9.75 -5.83 16.16
N HIS A 220 9.53 -5.48 17.42
CA HIS A 220 8.23 -5.57 18.10
C HIS A 220 7.54 -4.20 18.24
N ALA A 221 8.01 -3.15 17.57
CA ALA A 221 7.47 -1.80 17.73
C ALA A 221 6.09 -1.63 17.06
N SER A 222 5.89 -2.19 15.85
CA SER A 222 4.58 -2.16 15.20
C SER A 222 3.71 -3.31 15.75
N ARG A 223 2.74 -2.95 16.60
CA ARG A 223 1.88 -3.91 17.33
C ARG A 223 0.41 -3.48 17.32
N PRO A 224 -0.23 -3.47 16.13
CA PRO A 224 -1.61 -3.06 16.01
C PRO A 224 -2.53 -3.84 16.98
N PHE A 225 -3.50 -3.14 17.54
CA PHE A 225 -4.48 -3.66 18.51
C PHE A 225 -3.93 -4.08 19.87
N SER A 226 -2.66 -3.89 20.17
CA SER A 226 -2.08 -4.12 21.51
C SER A 226 -2.16 -2.86 22.36
N ALA A 227 -2.38 -3.00 23.67
CA ALA A 227 -2.49 -1.86 24.59
C ALA A 227 -1.20 -1.03 24.66
N SER A 228 -0.05 -1.68 24.54
CA SER A 228 1.29 -1.05 24.62
C SER A 228 1.77 -0.41 23.31
N ARG A 229 0.91 -0.32 22.25
CA ARG A 229 1.25 0.38 21.00
C ARG A 229 1.47 1.88 21.23
N ASP A 230 2.47 2.46 20.58
CA ASP A 230 2.90 3.85 20.81
C ASP A 230 3.05 4.68 19.52
N GLY A 231 2.56 4.19 18.41
CA GLY A 231 2.65 4.85 17.11
C GLY A 231 3.04 3.89 15.98
N PHE A 232 3.00 4.38 14.75
CA PHE A 232 3.36 3.54 13.61
C PHE A 232 4.88 3.47 13.39
N VAL A 233 5.32 2.42 12.70
CA VAL A 233 6.70 2.29 12.19
C VAL A 233 6.70 2.68 10.73
N MET A 234 7.52 3.68 10.34
CA MET A 234 7.61 4.10 8.95
C MET A 234 8.25 3.03 8.08
N GLY A 235 7.71 2.80 6.89
CA GLY A 235 8.30 1.92 5.88
C GLY A 235 8.44 2.60 4.53
N GLU A 236 9.24 2.02 3.66
CA GLU A 236 9.36 2.37 2.24
C GLU A 236 9.08 1.15 1.36
N GLY A 237 8.68 1.37 0.12
CA GLY A 237 8.45 0.29 -0.81
C GLY A 237 7.56 0.66 -1.98
N ALA A 238 7.19 -0.36 -2.75
CA ALA A 238 6.23 -0.26 -3.84
C ALA A 238 5.45 -1.57 -4.00
N GLY A 239 4.19 -1.44 -4.38
CA GLY A 239 3.35 -2.55 -4.84
C GLY A 239 2.76 -2.22 -6.21
N CYS A 240 2.59 -3.24 -7.05
CA CYS A 240 2.00 -3.11 -8.38
C CYS A 240 1.05 -4.28 -8.63
N LEU A 241 -0.14 -3.96 -9.10
CA LEU A 241 -1.12 -4.91 -9.62
C LEU A 241 -1.41 -4.57 -11.09
N ILE A 242 -1.42 -5.57 -11.93
CA ILE A 242 -1.93 -5.42 -13.30
C ILE A 242 -3.41 -5.73 -13.28
N LEU A 243 -4.22 -4.67 -13.42
CA LEU A 243 -5.66 -4.77 -13.56
C LEU A 243 -6.01 -4.88 -15.03
N GLU A 244 -6.87 -5.82 -15.39
CA GLU A 244 -7.18 -6.14 -16.76
C GLU A 244 -8.66 -6.48 -16.95
N GLU A 245 -9.24 -6.08 -18.07
CA GLU A 245 -10.59 -6.47 -18.47
C GLU A 245 -10.64 -7.98 -18.68
N LEU A 246 -11.66 -8.63 -18.13
CA LEU A 246 -11.75 -10.09 -18.07
C LEU A 246 -11.69 -10.76 -19.46
N GLU A 247 -12.45 -10.28 -20.45
CA GLU A 247 -12.48 -10.90 -21.78
C GLU A 247 -11.16 -10.64 -22.54
N HIS A 248 -10.51 -9.50 -22.30
CA HIS A 248 -9.16 -9.25 -22.81
C HIS A 248 -8.15 -10.23 -22.18
N ALA A 249 -8.21 -10.46 -20.88
CA ALA A 249 -7.35 -11.43 -20.17
C ALA A 249 -7.56 -12.86 -20.69
N LYS A 250 -8.82 -13.30 -20.87
CA LYS A 250 -9.15 -14.61 -21.41
C LYS A 250 -8.66 -14.78 -22.85
N ALA A 251 -8.86 -13.77 -23.70
CA ALA A 251 -8.48 -13.83 -25.12
C ALA A 251 -6.98 -14.06 -25.32
N ARG A 252 -6.13 -13.59 -24.40
CA ARG A 252 -4.69 -13.82 -24.42
C ARG A 252 -4.20 -14.98 -23.55
N GLY A 253 -5.13 -15.71 -22.90
CA GLY A 253 -4.78 -16.83 -22.02
C GLY A 253 -4.03 -16.41 -20.73
N ALA A 254 -4.35 -15.24 -20.20
CA ALA A 254 -3.69 -14.72 -19.01
C ALA A 254 -3.95 -15.57 -17.77
N LYS A 255 -2.94 -15.65 -16.90
CA LYS A 255 -3.12 -16.11 -15.53
C LYS A 255 -3.98 -15.10 -14.77
N ILE A 256 -4.98 -15.56 -14.04
CA ILE A 256 -5.81 -14.72 -13.18
C ILE A 256 -5.56 -15.08 -11.72
N TYR A 257 -5.23 -14.09 -10.91
CA TYR A 257 -5.02 -14.24 -9.48
C TYR A 257 -6.33 -14.13 -8.69
N ALA A 258 -7.10 -13.09 -8.98
CA ALA A 258 -8.36 -12.76 -8.33
C ALA A 258 -9.17 -11.81 -9.24
N GLU A 259 -10.41 -11.58 -8.91
CA GLU A 259 -11.26 -10.54 -9.50
C GLU A 259 -11.38 -9.38 -8.53
N MET A 260 -11.14 -8.15 -8.98
CA MET A 260 -11.49 -6.95 -8.23
C MET A 260 -12.96 -6.66 -8.49
N VAL A 261 -13.78 -6.63 -7.44
CA VAL A 261 -15.24 -6.61 -7.58
C VAL A 261 -15.90 -5.35 -7.05
N GLY A 262 -15.22 -4.60 -6.21
CA GLY A 262 -15.77 -3.36 -5.65
C GLY A 262 -14.71 -2.45 -5.08
N GLU A 263 -15.08 -1.20 -4.98
CA GLU A 263 -14.31 -0.14 -4.36
C GLU A 263 -15.23 0.79 -3.57
N GLY A 264 -14.67 1.54 -2.62
CA GLY A 264 -15.36 2.58 -1.88
C GLY A 264 -14.42 3.71 -1.55
N GLU A 265 -14.98 4.92 -1.52
CA GLU A 265 -14.29 6.13 -1.12
C GLU A 265 -15.17 6.95 -0.17
N SER A 266 -14.57 7.55 0.85
CA SER A 266 -15.27 8.44 1.79
C SER A 266 -14.32 9.45 2.41
N ALA A 267 -14.86 10.37 3.18
CA ALA A 267 -14.09 11.32 3.96
C ALA A 267 -14.55 11.32 5.41
N ASP A 268 -13.61 11.41 6.36
CA ASP A 268 -13.93 11.58 7.78
C ASP A 268 -14.60 12.93 8.07
N ALA A 269 -14.22 13.97 7.31
CA ALA A 269 -14.67 15.35 7.51
C ALA A 269 -14.57 15.80 8.99
N TYR A 270 -13.52 15.37 9.69
CA TYR A 270 -13.38 15.54 11.13
C TYR A 270 -12.11 16.31 11.53
N HIS A 271 -10.92 15.76 11.22
CA HIS A 271 -9.65 16.34 11.62
C HIS A 271 -8.56 16.07 10.56
N ILE A 272 -7.53 16.93 10.48
CA ILE A 272 -6.50 16.84 9.45
C ILE A 272 -5.63 15.56 9.55
N THR A 273 -5.45 15.02 10.76
CA THR A 273 -4.55 13.86 11.00
C THR A 273 -5.16 12.76 11.86
N ALA A 274 -6.25 13.02 12.57
CA ALA A 274 -6.90 12.04 13.43
C ALA A 274 -8.12 11.44 12.74
N SER A 275 -8.29 10.12 12.84
CA SER A 275 -9.52 9.42 12.43
C SER A 275 -10.72 9.87 13.27
N HIS A 276 -11.91 9.77 12.68
CA HIS A 276 -13.14 10.03 13.42
C HIS A 276 -13.27 9.01 14.57
N PRO A 277 -13.46 9.42 15.85
CA PRO A 277 -13.38 8.53 17.00
C PRO A 277 -14.39 7.37 16.98
N GLU A 278 -15.55 7.59 16.34
CA GLU A 278 -16.58 6.55 16.14
C GLU A 278 -16.45 5.82 14.80
N GLY A 279 -15.35 6.02 14.05
CA GLY A 279 -15.09 5.32 12.80
C GLY A 279 -16.06 5.63 11.65
N LEU A 280 -16.68 6.81 11.64
CA LEU A 280 -17.70 7.15 10.64
C LEU A 280 -17.21 7.00 9.20
N GLY A 281 -16.06 7.59 8.87
CA GLY A 281 -15.49 7.48 7.52
C GLY A 281 -15.11 6.06 7.15
N ALA A 282 -14.52 5.31 8.09
CA ALA A 282 -14.19 3.91 7.91
C ALA A 282 -15.44 3.04 7.69
N LYS A 283 -16.53 3.32 8.38
CA LYS A 283 -17.82 2.68 8.16
C LYS A 283 -18.35 2.95 6.75
N LEU A 284 -18.45 4.23 6.39
CA LEU A 284 -18.99 4.65 5.09
C LEU A 284 -18.21 4.05 3.91
N VAL A 285 -16.89 3.99 4.00
CA VAL A 285 -16.08 3.46 2.92
C VAL A 285 -16.25 1.95 2.73
N MET A 286 -16.37 1.18 3.83
CA MET A 286 -16.65 -0.26 3.76
C MET A 286 -18.06 -0.54 3.24
N GLU A 287 -19.06 0.22 3.69
CA GLU A 287 -20.45 0.12 3.18
C GLU A 287 -20.50 0.40 1.67
N ALA A 288 -19.82 1.47 1.20
CA ALA A 288 -19.76 1.80 -0.22
C ALA A 288 -19.08 0.70 -1.04
N ALA A 289 -17.98 0.13 -0.56
CA ALA A 289 -17.28 -0.96 -1.25
C ALA A 289 -18.13 -2.24 -1.33
N LEU A 290 -18.86 -2.59 -0.29
CA LEU A 290 -19.78 -3.74 -0.29
C LEU A 290 -20.96 -3.51 -1.25
N GLU A 291 -21.52 -2.30 -1.29
CA GLU A 291 -22.59 -1.92 -2.21
C GLU A 291 -22.12 -2.01 -3.67
N ASP A 292 -20.94 -1.44 -3.99
CA ASP A 292 -20.36 -1.48 -5.34
C ASP A 292 -20.05 -2.91 -5.80
N ALA A 293 -19.57 -3.76 -4.87
CA ALA A 293 -19.32 -5.18 -5.14
C ALA A 293 -20.60 -6.02 -5.25
N GLY A 294 -21.74 -5.52 -4.79
CA GLY A 294 -22.98 -6.31 -4.65
C GLY A 294 -22.82 -7.47 -3.65
N LEU A 295 -21.95 -7.31 -2.66
CA LEU A 295 -21.67 -8.30 -1.63
C LEU A 295 -22.31 -7.91 -0.30
N LYS A 296 -22.55 -8.93 0.53
CA LYS A 296 -23.00 -8.75 1.91
C LYS A 296 -21.84 -8.91 2.89
N PRO A 297 -21.97 -8.41 4.12
CA PRO A 297 -20.94 -8.60 5.16
C PRO A 297 -20.47 -10.05 5.34
N GLU A 298 -21.37 -11.03 5.28
CA GLU A 298 -21.08 -12.46 5.41
C GLU A 298 -20.32 -13.10 4.25
N ASP A 299 -20.17 -12.39 3.13
CA ASP A 299 -19.39 -12.84 1.98
C ASP A 299 -17.89 -12.55 2.12
N ILE A 300 -17.51 -11.67 3.06
CA ILE A 300 -16.12 -11.30 3.33
C ILE A 300 -15.52 -12.25 4.37
N ASP A 301 -14.41 -12.87 4.05
CA ASP A 301 -13.70 -13.80 4.94
C ASP A 301 -12.45 -13.16 5.58
N TYR A 302 -11.92 -12.08 4.98
CA TYR A 302 -10.72 -11.42 5.44
C TYR A 302 -10.80 -9.89 5.24
N ILE A 303 -10.37 -9.14 6.26
CA ILE A 303 -10.14 -7.71 6.19
C ILE A 303 -8.66 -7.43 6.49
N ASN A 304 -7.94 -6.90 5.49
CA ASN A 304 -6.64 -6.27 5.71
C ASN A 304 -6.91 -4.82 6.14
N VAL A 305 -6.69 -4.55 7.41
CA VAL A 305 -7.03 -3.28 8.02
C VAL A 305 -5.97 -2.21 7.80
N HIS A 306 -6.37 -0.97 7.94
CA HIS A 306 -5.40 0.12 8.02
C HIS A 306 -4.46 -0.07 9.21
N GLY A 307 -4.96 -0.33 10.41
CA GLY A 307 -4.27 -0.87 11.57
C GLY A 307 -2.81 -0.42 11.73
N THR A 308 -2.59 0.87 12.01
CA THR A 308 -1.24 1.47 11.99
C THR A 308 -0.48 1.35 13.31
N SER A 309 -1.02 0.66 14.30
CA SER A 309 -0.44 0.64 15.65
C SER A 309 -0.54 2.01 16.36
N THR A 310 -1.58 2.77 16.04
CA THR A 310 -1.93 4.02 16.73
C THR A 310 -3.17 3.81 17.58
N HIS A 311 -3.20 4.41 18.77
CA HIS A 311 -4.25 4.13 19.75
C HIS A 311 -5.65 4.43 19.19
N VAL A 312 -5.90 5.65 18.74
CA VAL A 312 -7.22 6.08 18.24
C VAL A 312 -7.59 5.40 16.92
N GLY A 313 -6.62 5.24 16.00
CA GLY A 313 -6.87 4.67 14.68
C GLY A 313 -7.36 3.23 14.74
N ASP A 314 -6.66 2.39 15.53
CA ASP A 314 -6.99 0.97 15.64
C ASP A 314 -8.35 0.75 16.33
N ILE A 315 -8.68 1.54 17.37
CA ILE A 315 -9.98 1.50 18.05
C ILE A 315 -11.11 1.91 17.11
N SER A 316 -10.93 3.03 16.41
CA SER A 316 -11.89 3.59 15.45
C SER A 316 -12.22 2.58 14.35
N GLU A 317 -11.20 1.93 13.77
CA GLU A 317 -11.40 0.94 12.71
C GLU A 317 -12.09 -0.33 13.24
N ALA A 318 -11.70 -0.84 14.40
CA ALA A 318 -12.36 -2.00 15.02
C ALA A 318 -13.84 -1.75 15.32
N LYS A 319 -14.21 -0.55 15.79
CA LYS A 319 -15.60 -0.13 15.96
C LYS A 319 -16.37 -0.14 14.64
N ALA A 320 -15.80 0.48 13.60
CA ALA A 320 -16.42 0.52 12.28
C ALA A 320 -16.66 -0.87 11.70
N ILE A 321 -15.68 -1.79 11.83
CA ILE A 321 -15.84 -3.19 11.41
C ILE A 321 -17.02 -3.86 12.13
N LYS A 322 -17.13 -3.70 13.44
CA LYS A 322 -18.27 -4.27 14.20
C LYS A 322 -19.61 -3.70 13.74
N GLU A 323 -19.68 -2.41 13.44
CA GLU A 323 -20.92 -1.79 12.97
C GLU A 323 -21.34 -2.24 11.58
N VAL A 324 -20.38 -2.34 10.63
CA VAL A 324 -20.66 -2.74 9.25
C VAL A 324 -20.98 -4.23 9.14
N PHE A 325 -20.19 -5.08 9.84
CA PHE A 325 -20.25 -6.52 9.66
C PHE A 325 -21.16 -7.23 10.68
N GLY A 326 -21.54 -6.56 11.79
CA GLY A 326 -22.41 -7.16 12.81
C GLY A 326 -21.90 -8.54 13.26
N ASP A 327 -22.77 -9.55 13.25
CA ASP A 327 -22.39 -10.92 13.63
C ASP A 327 -21.36 -11.57 12.69
N ALA A 328 -21.21 -11.08 11.45
CA ALA A 328 -20.20 -11.57 10.53
C ALA A 328 -18.78 -11.14 10.94
N ALA A 329 -18.63 -10.02 11.67
CA ALA A 329 -17.34 -9.56 12.18
C ALA A 329 -16.60 -10.62 13.02
N PHE A 330 -17.36 -11.46 13.76
CA PHE A 330 -16.81 -12.51 14.62
C PHE A 330 -16.46 -13.81 13.87
N LYS A 331 -16.72 -13.87 12.56
CA LYS A 331 -16.50 -15.06 11.71
C LYS A 331 -15.41 -14.85 10.67
N LEU A 332 -15.03 -13.61 10.40
CA LEU A 332 -13.96 -13.26 9.47
C LEU A 332 -12.61 -13.08 10.20
N ASN A 333 -11.54 -13.08 9.43
CA ASN A 333 -10.20 -12.71 9.93
C ASN A 333 -9.95 -11.22 9.71
N ILE A 334 -9.32 -10.60 10.69
CA ILE A 334 -8.79 -9.24 10.62
C ILE A 334 -7.28 -9.34 10.77
N SER A 335 -6.50 -8.69 9.93
CA SER A 335 -5.07 -8.55 10.20
C SER A 335 -4.49 -7.25 9.68
N SER A 336 -3.49 -6.73 10.38
CA SER A 336 -2.65 -5.63 9.91
C SER A 336 -1.29 -6.16 9.48
N THR A 337 -1.05 -6.17 8.16
CA THR A 337 0.27 -6.49 7.61
C THR A 337 1.31 -5.40 7.89
N LYS A 338 0.87 -4.21 8.34
CA LYS A 338 1.78 -3.14 8.82
C LYS A 338 2.55 -3.52 10.08
N SER A 339 2.10 -4.53 10.83
CA SER A 339 2.89 -5.11 11.92
C SER A 339 4.23 -5.68 11.44
N MET A 340 4.30 -6.08 10.14
CA MET A 340 5.46 -6.69 9.49
C MET A 340 6.19 -5.73 8.55
N THR A 341 5.45 -5.06 7.66
CA THR A 341 6.03 -4.16 6.65
C THR A 341 6.35 -2.77 7.18
N GLY A 342 5.82 -2.40 8.34
CA GLY A 342 5.67 -0.99 8.71
C GLY A 342 4.60 -0.32 7.83
N HIS A 343 4.42 0.97 8.03
CA HIS A 343 3.50 1.78 7.25
C HIS A 343 4.21 2.39 6.03
N LEU A 344 3.93 1.88 4.83
CA LEU A 344 4.55 2.33 3.59
C LEU A 344 3.91 3.61 3.01
N LEU A 345 3.15 4.35 3.82
CA LEU A 345 2.49 5.62 3.44
C LEU A 345 1.69 5.46 2.13
N GLY A 346 2.01 6.24 1.08
CA GLY A 346 1.32 6.17 -0.20
C GLY A 346 1.38 4.83 -0.92
N ALA A 347 2.36 3.98 -0.60
CA ALA A 347 2.49 2.63 -1.16
C ALA A 347 1.72 1.56 -0.39
N ALA A 348 1.24 1.85 0.83
CA ALA A 348 0.68 0.86 1.74
C ALA A 348 -0.46 0.06 1.12
N GLY A 349 -1.46 0.74 0.57
CA GLY A 349 -2.64 0.08 0.02
C GLY A 349 -2.36 -0.88 -1.15
N ALA A 350 -1.34 -0.61 -1.96
CA ALA A 350 -0.97 -1.51 -3.06
C ALA A 350 -0.35 -2.83 -2.55
N VAL A 351 0.50 -2.76 -1.52
CA VAL A 351 1.08 -3.95 -0.88
C VAL A 351 0.03 -4.74 -0.11
N GLU A 352 -0.91 -4.06 0.51
CA GLU A 352 -2.04 -4.65 1.24
C GLU A 352 -3.08 -5.27 0.29
N ALA A 353 -3.36 -4.62 -0.84
CA ALA A 353 -4.18 -5.20 -1.91
C ALA A 353 -3.53 -6.48 -2.47
N MET A 354 -2.21 -6.48 -2.69
CA MET A 354 -1.48 -7.71 -3.07
C MET A 354 -1.63 -8.80 -2.01
N ALA A 355 -1.55 -8.47 -0.72
CA ALA A 355 -1.78 -9.44 0.36
C ALA A 355 -3.21 -10.01 0.33
N CYS A 356 -4.23 -9.18 0.06
CA CYS A 356 -5.61 -9.64 -0.13
C CYS A 356 -5.75 -10.58 -1.34
N VAL A 357 -5.18 -10.21 -2.49
CA VAL A 357 -5.18 -11.04 -3.71
C VAL A 357 -4.52 -12.41 -3.45
N LEU A 358 -3.38 -12.41 -2.75
CA LEU A 358 -2.66 -13.66 -2.44
C LEU A 358 -3.38 -14.47 -1.34
N SER A 359 -4.08 -13.82 -0.42
CA SER A 359 -4.92 -14.52 0.57
C SER A 359 -6.09 -15.24 -0.10
N VAL A 360 -6.78 -14.58 -1.03
CA VAL A 360 -7.84 -15.17 -1.86
C VAL A 360 -7.32 -16.33 -2.71
N LYS A 361 -6.12 -16.18 -3.27
CA LYS A 361 -5.51 -17.21 -4.13
C LYS A 361 -5.07 -18.45 -3.37
N ASN A 362 -4.52 -18.27 -2.15
CA ASN A 362 -3.83 -19.32 -1.42
C ASN A 362 -4.62 -19.86 -0.21
N ASP A 363 -5.78 -19.29 0.11
CA ASP A 363 -6.59 -19.65 1.28
C ASP A 363 -5.80 -19.56 2.61
N ILE A 364 -5.01 -18.47 2.75
CA ILE A 364 -4.20 -18.16 3.92
C ILE A 364 -4.35 -16.68 4.26
N VAL A 365 -4.58 -16.38 5.54
CA VAL A 365 -4.59 -14.99 6.06
C VAL A 365 -3.29 -14.73 6.81
N PRO A 366 -2.49 -13.72 6.42
CA PRO A 366 -1.27 -13.35 7.13
C PRO A 366 -1.58 -12.77 8.51
N PRO A 367 -0.66 -12.88 9.49
CA PRO A 367 -0.92 -12.45 10.86
C PRO A 367 -0.78 -10.94 11.08
N THR A 368 -1.38 -10.48 12.18
CA THR A 368 -0.91 -9.32 12.94
C THR A 368 0.11 -9.83 13.95
N ILE A 369 1.38 -9.45 13.82
CA ILE A 369 2.43 -9.90 14.75
C ILE A 369 2.56 -8.97 15.96
N ASN A 370 3.34 -9.40 16.97
CA ASN A 370 3.77 -8.62 18.13
C ASN A 370 2.69 -8.40 19.21
N HIS A 371 1.61 -9.14 19.18
CA HIS A 371 0.66 -9.16 20.29
C HIS A 371 1.12 -10.14 21.38
N GLU A 372 1.13 -9.72 22.62
CA GLU A 372 1.49 -10.53 23.80
C GLU A 372 0.26 -10.76 24.67
N GLU A 373 0.22 -11.91 25.35
CA GLU A 373 -0.80 -12.19 26.36
C GLU A 373 -0.70 -11.19 27.51
N GLY A 374 -1.80 -10.57 27.88
CA GLY A 374 -1.86 -9.51 28.89
C GLY A 374 -1.64 -8.10 28.35
N ASP A 375 -1.49 -7.94 27.02
CA ASP A 375 -1.38 -6.63 26.34
C ASP A 375 -2.69 -6.24 25.64
N GLU A 376 -3.83 -6.60 26.22
CA GLU A 376 -5.16 -6.28 25.73
C GLU A 376 -5.56 -4.84 26.06
N ASP A 377 -5.98 -4.08 25.04
CA ASP A 377 -6.56 -2.74 25.20
C ASP A 377 -8.03 -2.86 25.63
N PRO A 378 -8.44 -2.29 26.78
CA PRO A 378 -9.81 -2.42 27.28
C PRO A 378 -10.89 -1.79 26.40
N GLU A 379 -10.51 -0.97 25.41
CA GLU A 379 -11.44 -0.39 24.44
C GLU A 379 -11.65 -1.27 23.18
N LEU A 380 -10.93 -2.39 23.08
CA LEU A 380 -11.05 -3.34 21.96
C LEU A 380 -11.77 -4.62 22.37
N ASP A 381 -12.46 -5.22 21.42
CA ASP A 381 -13.17 -6.47 21.59
C ASP A 381 -12.36 -7.65 21.02
N TYR A 382 -11.66 -8.36 21.86
CA TYR A 382 -10.81 -9.51 21.49
C TYR A 382 -11.58 -10.80 21.19
N SER A 383 -12.91 -10.76 21.13
CA SER A 383 -13.69 -11.80 20.47
C SER A 383 -13.64 -11.71 18.94
N LEU A 384 -13.19 -10.57 18.39
CA LEU A 384 -12.78 -10.43 17.00
C LEU A 384 -11.51 -11.23 16.73
N ASN A 385 -11.42 -11.85 15.55
CA ASN A 385 -10.23 -12.62 15.17
C ASN A 385 -9.19 -11.72 14.51
N PHE A 386 -8.35 -11.05 15.29
CA PHE A 386 -7.24 -10.21 14.80
C PHE A 386 -6.07 -11.00 14.18
N THR A 387 -6.20 -12.31 14.06
CA THR A 387 -5.20 -13.20 13.45
C THR A 387 -3.81 -13.03 14.07
N PHE A 388 -3.74 -12.99 15.40
CA PHE A 388 -2.49 -12.68 16.09
C PHE A 388 -1.39 -13.73 15.89
N ASN A 389 -0.18 -13.23 15.62
CA ASN A 389 1.12 -13.88 15.63
C ASN A 389 1.32 -15.05 14.66
N LYS A 390 0.28 -15.68 14.16
CA LYS A 390 0.36 -16.82 13.23
C LYS A 390 -0.63 -16.69 12.11
N ALA A 391 -0.16 -16.92 10.89
CA ALA A 391 -1.04 -17.03 9.72
C ALA A 391 -2.09 -18.13 9.93
N GLN A 392 -3.30 -17.88 9.47
CA GLN A 392 -4.41 -18.81 9.56
C GLN A 392 -4.83 -19.33 8.18
N LYS A 393 -4.88 -20.66 8.04
CA LYS A 393 -5.42 -21.30 6.84
C LYS A 393 -6.96 -21.35 6.96
N ARG A 394 -7.62 -20.80 5.97
CA ARG A 394 -9.06 -20.89 5.80
C ARG A 394 -9.43 -20.61 4.35
N GLU A 395 -10.60 -21.03 3.92
CA GLU A 395 -11.13 -20.56 2.65
C GLU A 395 -11.34 -19.04 2.68
N VAL A 396 -10.77 -18.33 1.71
CA VAL A 396 -10.93 -16.88 1.53
C VAL A 396 -11.64 -16.65 0.21
N ARG A 397 -12.97 -16.53 0.24
CA ARG A 397 -13.80 -16.27 -0.94
C ARG A 397 -13.66 -14.82 -1.40
N ALA A 398 -13.65 -13.91 -0.44
CA ALA A 398 -13.41 -12.49 -0.69
C ALA A 398 -12.61 -11.84 0.44
N ALA A 399 -11.76 -10.89 0.08
CA ALA A 399 -10.94 -10.09 0.99
C ALA A 399 -11.12 -8.61 0.69
N LEU A 400 -11.17 -7.81 1.75
CA LEU A 400 -11.33 -6.37 1.75
C LEU A 400 -10.07 -5.71 2.29
N SER A 401 -9.59 -4.64 1.67
CA SER A 401 -8.45 -3.85 2.12
C SER A 401 -8.85 -2.41 2.40
N ASN A 402 -8.56 -1.93 3.61
CA ASN A 402 -8.85 -0.56 4.06
C ASN A 402 -7.58 0.28 4.11
N THR A 403 -7.65 1.52 3.67
CA THR A 403 -6.62 2.53 3.90
C THR A 403 -7.24 3.86 4.30
N PHE A 404 -6.71 4.47 5.37
CA PHE A 404 -7.18 5.76 5.89
C PHE A 404 -6.01 6.75 5.91
N GLY A 405 -6.15 7.86 5.20
CA GLY A 405 -5.10 8.85 5.00
C GLY A 405 -5.31 10.13 5.80
N PHE A 406 -4.21 10.81 6.14
CA PHE A 406 -4.28 12.18 6.64
C PHE A 406 -5.07 13.06 5.66
N GLY A 407 -5.87 14.00 6.19
CA GLY A 407 -6.88 14.71 5.45
C GLY A 407 -8.27 14.08 5.56
N GLY A 408 -8.36 12.90 6.23
CA GLY A 408 -9.60 12.13 6.36
C GLY A 408 -9.97 11.38 5.09
N HIS A 409 -9.00 11.04 4.26
CA HIS A 409 -9.21 10.26 3.02
C HIS A 409 -9.34 8.78 3.36
N ASN A 410 -10.45 8.16 3.03
CA ASN A 410 -10.68 6.74 3.22
C ASN A 410 -10.92 6.06 1.88
N ALA A 411 -10.23 4.95 1.65
CA ALA A 411 -10.38 4.13 0.46
C ALA A 411 -10.41 2.64 0.83
N CYS A 412 -11.26 1.89 0.13
CA CYS A 412 -11.45 0.47 0.32
C CYS A 412 -11.57 -0.24 -1.02
N VAL A 413 -10.97 -1.42 -1.14
CA VAL A 413 -11.06 -2.28 -2.33
C VAL A 413 -11.37 -3.72 -1.94
N ILE A 414 -12.13 -4.43 -2.78
CA ILE A 414 -12.54 -5.81 -2.55
C ILE A 414 -12.07 -6.70 -3.68
N PHE A 415 -11.38 -7.78 -3.31
CA PHE A 415 -10.95 -8.85 -4.22
C PHE A 415 -11.68 -10.15 -3.88
N LYS A 416 -12.09 -10.86 -4.92
CA LYS A 416 -12.84 -12.11 -4.83
C LYS A 416 -12.12 -13.22 -5.57
N LYS A 417 -12.29 -14.45 -5.10
CA LYS A 417 -11.83 -15.65 -5.82
C LYS A 417 -12.45 -15.67 -7.22
N TYR A 418 -11.58 -15.71 -8.24
CA TYR A 418 -12.05 -15.80 -9.62
C TYR A 418 -12.73 -17.16 -9.84
N ALA A 419 -13.93 -17.10 -10.41
CA ALA A 419 -14.65 -18.26 -10.92
C ALA A 419 -14.99 -18.02 -12.39
N GLU A 420 -14.77 -19.02 -13.24
CA GLU A 420 -15.07 -19.01 -14.67
C GLU A 420 -16.56 -18.79 -14.97
#